data_f643603e096c3a2143bb493b42fc748f
#
_entry.id   f643603e096c3a2143bb493b42fc748f
#
_cell.length_a   1.000
_cell.length_b   1.000
_cell.length_c   1.000
_cell.angle_alpha   90.00
_cell.angle_beta   90.00
_cell.angle_gamma   90.00
#
_symmetry.space_group_name_H-M   'P 1'
#
loop_
_entity.id
_entity.type
_entity.pdbx_description
1 polymer ?
#
loop_
_entity_poly.entity_id
_entity_poly.type
_entity_poly.pdbx_seq_one_letter_code
_entity_poly.pdbx_strand_id
1 'polypeptide(L)'
;MIKYDFQKPSKIPLLEQAGTPTLLLLKKRHFQCKSCRRVTVAETSIVEKNCQISNLVRQKVAQLLTEKVSLTDIARRLRVSTSTVYRKLNQFTFKEHYDKLPAVMSWDEFEFKKGELAFVAQNYETNKLITILDNLRQTTIRNHFLKYPLKVRQKVQFITMDMSGAYIPLARRLFPNAEIIIDRFHIIQHLGRAFLKTRIAIMNQFDKKSLPYQALKNHWRLFQKDSRKLSLNPFYSKTLNQTLCPHEVVTV
;
A
#
# COMPACT_ATOMS: atom_id res chain seq x y z
N MET A 1 -6.71 -52.25 12.56
CA MET A 1 -7.70 -51.23 13.03
C MET A 1 -9.09 -51.74 12.75
N ILE A 2 -10.04 -51.54 13.66
CA ILE A 2 -11.45 -51.85 13.50
C ILE A 2 -12.26 -50.57 13.26
N LYS A 3 -13.32 -50.64 12.50
CA LYS A 3 -14.30 -49.53 12.36
C LYS A 3 -14.95 -49.33 13.76
N TYR A 4 -14.93 -48.08 14.25
CA TYR A 4 -15.44 -47.83 15.60
C TYR A 4 -16.72 -47.00 15.54
N ASP A 5 -16.62 -45.70 15.38
CA ASP A 5 -17.75 -44.76 15.40
C ASP A 5 -17.60 -43.71 14.30
N PHE A 6 -18.48 -42.72 14.27
CA PHE A 6 -18.41 -41.59 13.36
C PHE A 6 -18.28 -40.28 14.13
N GLN A 7 -17.41 -39.41 13.62
CA GLN A 7 -17.37 -38.04 14.09
C GLN A 7 -18.72 -37.34 13.77
N LYS A 8 -19.13 -36.40 14.62
CA LYS A 8 -20.27 -35.53 14.31
C LYS A 8 -20.05 -34.85 12.94
N PRO A 9 -21.10 -34.74 12.11
CA PRO A 9 -20.98 -34.08 10.82
C PRO A 9 -20.45 -32.67 10.94
N SER A 10 -19.42 -32.32 10.19
CA SER A 10 -18.85 -30.98 10.11
C SER A 10 -19.32 -30.28 8.83
N LYS A 11 -19.73 -29.03 8.94
CA LYS A 11 -20.09 -28.17 7.79
C LYS A 11 -18.79 -27.58 7.22
N ILE A 12 -18.42 -28.01 6.02
CA ILE A 12 -17.20 -27.58 5.34
C ILE A 12 -17.59 -26.68 4.15
N PRO A 13 -17.19 -25.39 4.15
CA PRO A 13 -17.41 -24.54 3.01
C PRO A 13 -16.62 -25.02 1.80
N LEU A 14 -17.30 -25.11 0.66
CA LEU A 14 -16.71 -25.33 -0.65
C LEU A 14 -16.75 -24.04 -1.47
N LEU A 15 -16.13 -24.05 -2.63
CA LEU A 15 -16.32 -22.98 -3.61
C LEU A 15 -17.76 -22.99 -4.10
N GLU A 16 -18.28 -21.80 -4.40
CA GLU A 16 -19.62 -21.69 -4.98
C GLU A 16 -19.72 -22.43 -6.32
N GLN A 17 -20.88 -23.00 -6.58
CA GLN A 17 -21.21 -23.63 -7.84
C GLN A 17 -22.38 -22.86 -8.48
N ALA A 18 -22.17 -22.40 -9.71
CA ALA A 18 -23.17 -21.61 -10.46
C ALA A 18 -23.74 -20.42 -9.64
N GLY A 19 -22.89 -19.67 -8.93
CA GLY A 19 -23.32 -18.54 -8.08
C GLY A 19 -23.99 -18.95 -6.77
N THR A 20 -24.13 -20.26 -6.49
CA THR A 20 -24.78 -20.79 -5.29
C THR A 20 -23.75 -21.23 -4.25
N PRO A 21 -23.88 -20.78 -2.98
CA PRO A 21 -23.02 -21.24 -1.90
C PRO A 21 -23.16 -22.71 -1.63
N THR A 22 -22.04 -23.40 -1.59
CA THR A 22 -22.00 -24.84 -1.41
C THR A 22 -21.37 -25.23 -0.09
N LEU A 23 -22.04 -26.08 0.68
CA LEU A 23 -21.56 -26.64 1.95
C LEU A 23 -21.54 -28.17 1.86
N LEU A 24 -20.42 -28.76 2.24
CA LEU A 24 -20.28 -30.18 2.40
C LEU A 24 -20.53 -30.58 3.86
N LEU A 25 -21.46 -31.48 4.09
CA LEU A 25 -21.62 -32.15 5.38
C LEU A 25 -20.71 -33.38 5.43
N LEU A 26 -19.55 -33.21 6.05
CA LEU A 26 -18.52 -34.24 6.12
C LEU A 26 -18.64 -35.05 7.42
N LYS A 27 -18.94 -36.32 7.29
CA LYS A 27 -19.00 -37.28 8.41
C LYS A 27 -17.84 -38.24 8.28
N LYS A 28 -16.80 -38.09 9.12
CA LYS A 28 -15.61 -38.96 9.13
C LYS A 28 -15.79 -40.15 10.05
N ARG A 29 -15.24 -41.30 9.66
CA ARG A 29 -15.24 -42.50 10.49
C ARG A 29 -14.06 -42.51 11.47
N HIS A 30 -14.30 -42.99 12.67
CA HIS A 30 -13.27 -43.34 13.62
C HIS A 30 -12.81 -44.78 13.41
N PHE A 31 -11.54 -45.03 13.65
CA PHE A 31 -10.93 -46.34 13.65
C PHE A 31 -10.21 -46.54 14.99
N GLN A 32 -10.38 -47.71 15.60
CA GLN A 32 -9.73 -48.05 16.83
C GLN A 32 -8.65 -49.13 16.61
N CYS A 33 -7.49 -48.96 17.20
CA CYS A 33 -6.45 -49.98 17.20
C CYS A 33 -6.85 -51.12 18.12
N LYS A 34 -6.74 -52.38 17.66
CA LYS A 34 -7.05 -53.55 18.47
C LYS A 34 -6.10 -53.72 19.66
N SER A 35 -4.82 -53.40 19.47
CA SER A 35 -3.78 -53.60 20.49
C SER A 35 -3.76 -52.50 21.54
N CYS A 36 -3.62 -51.21 21.09
CA CYS A 36 -3.44 -50.09 22.02
C CYS A 36 -4.72 -49.27 22.25
N ARG A 37 -5.85 -49.66 21.68
CA ARG A 37 -7.17 -49.00 21.74
C ARG A 37 -7.20 -47.50 21.34
N ARG A 38 -6.11 -46.95 20.79
CA ARG A 38 -6.09 -45.57 20.29
C ARG A 38 -7.09 -45.41 19.15
N VAL A 39 -7.82 -44.31 19.19
CA VAL A 39 -8.78 -43.94 18.17
C VAL A 39 -8.14 -42.95 17.22
N THR A 40 -8.31 -43.16 15.94
CA THR A 40 -7.89 -42.25 14.86
C THR A 40 -9.08 -41.91 13.97
N VAL A 41 -9.07 -40.74 13.38
CA VAL A 41 -10.11 -40.26 12.45
C VAL A 41 -9.65 -40.53 11.02
N ALA A 42 -10.57 -40.95 10.16
CA ALA A 42 -10.28 -41.11 8.72
C ALA A 42 -9.78 -39.80 8.11
N GLU A 43 -8.69 -39.88 7.37
CA GLU A 43 -8.16 -38.75 6.61
C GLU A 43 -8.91 -38.59 5.28
N THR A 44 -8.90 -37.42 4.72
CA THR A 44 -9.53 -37.08 3.44
C THR A 44 -8.71 -36.01 2.75
N SER A 45 -8.70 -36.04 1.43
CA SER A 45 -8.07 -35.00 0.60
C SER A 45 -8.84 -33.67 0.58
N ILE A 46 -10.08 -33.64 1.05
CA ILE A 46 -10.97 -32.48 1.00
C ILE A 46 -10.54 -31.40 2.02
N VAL A 47 -10.17 -31.84 3.23
CA VAL A 47 -9.76 -30.97 4.33
C VAL A 47 -8.54 -31.55 5.04
N GLU A 48 -7.66 -30.68 5.48
CA GLU A 48 -6.53 -31.07 6.31
C GLU A 48 -6.98 -31.59 7.69
N LYS A 49 -6.11 -32.33 8.34
CA LYS A 49 -6.34 -32.81 9.72
C LYS A 49 -6.65 -31.63 10.63
N ASN A 50 -7.67 -31.78 11.45
CA ASN A 50 -8.16 -30.75 12.39
C ASN A 50 -8.61 -29.42 11.76
N CYS A 51 -8.89 -29.39 10.45
CA CYS A 51 -9.39 -28.23 9.73
C CYS A 51 -10.86 -28.39 9.35
N GLN A 52 -11.58 -27.26 9.29
CA GLN A 52 -12.97 -27.16 8.86
C GLN A 52 -13.13 -26.32 7.58
N ILE A 53 -12.06 -26.10 6.84
CA ILE A 53 -12.03 -25.36 5.59
C ILE A 53 -11.46 -26.27 4.52
N SER A 54 -12.14 -26.39 3.38
CA SER A 54 -11.65 -27.22 2.30
C SER A 54 -10.34 -26.70 1.70
N ASN A 55 -9.52 -27.62 1.19
CA ASN A 55 -8.27 -27.27 0.52
C ASN A 55 -8.50 -26.36 -0.69
N LEU A 56 -9.62 -26.52 -1.40
CA LEU A 56 -10.00 -25.65 -2.51
C LEU A 56 -10.25 -24.21 -2.06
N VAL A 57 -11.01 -24.01 -0.96
CA VAL A 57 -11.22 -22.67 -0.38
C VAL A 57 -9.91 -22.07 0.08
N ARG A 58 -9.02 -22.86 0.71
CA ARG A 58 -7.68 -22.41 1.11
C ARG A 58 -6.84 -21.92 -0.09
N GLN A 59 -6.84 -22.68 -1.18
CA GLN A 59 -6.15 -22.28 -2.42
C GLN A 59 -6.76 -21.00 -3.00
N LYS A 60 -8.10 -20.89 -3.00
CA LYS A 60 -8.78 -19.69 -3.50
C LYS A 60 -8.48 -18.46 -2.63
N VAL A 61 -8.37 -18.60 -1.31
CA VAL A 61 -7.88 -17.52 -0.43
C VAL A 61 -6.50 -17.05 -0.87
N ALA A 62 -5.57 -17.99 -1.13
CA ALA A 62 -4.22 -17.65 -1.58
C ALA A 62 -4.24 -16.87 -2.91
N GLN A 63 -5.06 -17.30 -3.88
CA GLN A 63 -5.20 -16.59 -5.15
C GLN A 63 -5.76 -15.16 -4.95
N LEU A 64 -6.84 -15.01 -4.18
CA LEU A 64 -7.47 -13.72 -3.96
C LEU A 64 -6.57 -12.75 -3.17
N LEU A 65 -5.68 -13.25 -2.32
CA LEU A 65 -4.69 -12.43 -1.61
C LEU A 65 -3.63 -11.80 -2.54
N THR A 66 -3.48 -12.30 -3.77
CA THR A 66 -2.62 -11.67 -4.79
C THR A 66 -3.34 -10.57 -5.59
N GLU A 67 -4.66 -10.48 -5.43
CA GLU A 67 -5.49 -9.46 -6.07
C GLU A 67 -5.64 -8.23 -5.16
N LYS A 68 -6.03 -7.08 -5.74
CA LYS A 68 -6.31 -5.85 -4.97
C LYS A 68 -7.69 -5.92 -4.29
N VAL A 69 -7.87 -6.91 -3.40
CA VAL A 69 -9.13 -7.19 -2.72
C VAL A 69 -8.94 -7.15 -1.21
N SER A 70 -9.87 -6.56 -0.47
CA SER A 70 -9.79 -6.51 1.00
C SER A 70 -10.00 -7.89 1.64
N LEU A 71 -9.42 -8.12 2.82
CA LEU A 71 -9.63 -9.37 3.58
C LEU A 71 -11.11 -9.61 3.89
N THR A 72 -11.88 -8.54 4.12
CA THR A 72 -13.32 -8.59 4.36
C THR A 72 -14.08 -9.07 3.12
N ASP A 73 -13.70 -8.59 1.93
CA ASP A 73 -14.31 -9.04 0.68
C ASP A 73 -13.97 -10.49 0.37
N ILE A 74 -12.74 -10.91 0.61
CA ILE A 74 -12.33 -12.31 0.48
C ILE A 74 -13.17 -13.20 1.41
N ALA A 75 -13.30 -12.78 2.67
CA ALA A 75 -14.09 -13.50 3.67
C ALA A 75 -15.57 -13.63 3.23
N ARG A 76 -16.15 -12.55 2.74
CA ARG A 76 -17.53 -12.52 2.22
C ARG A 76 -17.72 -13.43 1.01
N ARG A 77 -16.85 -13.34 0.01
CA ARG A 77 -16.90 -14.17 -1.22
C ARG A 77 -16.79 -15.65 -0.93
N LEU A 78 -15.92 -16.03 0.00
CA LEU A 78 -15.65 -17.43 0.35
C LEU A 78 -16.47 -17.93 1.54
N ARG A 79 -17.32 -17.08 2.13
CA ARG A 79 -18.17 -17.39 3.30
C ARG A 79 -17.41 -17.96 4.48
N VAL A 80 -16.25 -17.42 4.72
CA VAL A 80 -15.41 -17.69 5.89
C VAL A 80 -15.28 -16.42 6.74
N SER A 81 -14.84 -16.54 7.99
CA SER A 81 -14.60 -15.36 8.81
C SER A 81 -13.35 -14.60 8.36
N THR A 82 -13.34 -13.27 8.54
CA THR A 82 -12.16 -12.43 8.26
C THR A 82 -10.94 -12.90 9.06
N SER A 83 -11.13 -13.35 10.31
CA SER A 83 -10.08 -13.95 11.13
C SER A 83 -9.50 -15.22 10.52
N THR A 84 -10.30 -15.98 9.78
CA THR A 84 -9.82 -17.15 9.03
C THR A 84 -8.94 -16.74 7.85
N VAL A 85 -9.35 -15.71 7.07
CA VAL A 85 -8.53 -15.19 5.97
C VAL A 85 -7.21 -14.64 6.51
N TYR A 86 -7.25 -13.85 7.59
CA TYR A 86 -6.06 -13.32 8.26
C TYR A 86 -5.11 -14.42 8.74
N ARG A 87 -5.64 -15.48 9.37
CA ARG A 87 -4.84 -16.64 9.79
C ARG A 87 -4.19 -17.37 8.62
N LYS A 88 -4.88 -17.41 7.47
CA LYS A 88 -4.32 -17.99 6.24
C LYS A 88 -3.24 -17.08 5.63
N LEU A 89 -3.44 -15.77 5.62
CA LEU A 89 -2.41 -14.80 5.21
C LEU A 89 -1.12 -15.01 6.00
N ASN A 90 -1.20 -15.15 7.32
CA ASN A 90 -0.03 -15.36 8.18
C ASN A 90 0.68 -16.72 7.98
N GLN A 91 0.06 -17.67 7.27
CA GLN A 91 0.69 -18.94 6.90
C GLN A 91 1.55 -18.82 5.62
N PHE A 92 1.39 -17.73 4.86
CA PHE A 92 2.24 -17.48 3.71
C PHE A 92 3.51 -16.77 4.15
N THR A 93 4.60 -17.52 4.20
CA THR A 93 5.93 -16.96 4.43
C THR A 93 6.56 -16.59 3.10
N PHE A 94 6.89 -15.32 2.93
CA PHE A 94 7.66 -14.86 1.78
C PHE A 94 9.15 -15.07 2.07
N LYS A 95 9.84 -15.83 1.21
CA LYS A 95 11.31 -15.90 1.28
C LYS A 95 11.87 -14.62 0.70
N GLU A 96 12.52 -13.85 1.54
CA GLU A 96 13.29 -12.69 1.07
C GLU A 96 14.55 -13.20 0.34
N HIS A 97 14.78 -12.70 -0.86
CA HIS A 97 15.95 -12.99 -1.67
C HIS A 97 16.86 -11.77 -1.69
N TYR A 98 18.08 -11.94 -1.20
CA TYR A 98 19.05 -10.84 -1.11
C TYR A 98 20.15 -10.92 -2.18
N ASP A 99 19.93 -11.67 -3.24
CA ASP A 99 20.85 -11.93 -4.34
C ASP A 99 20.75 -10.91 -5.49
N LYS A 100 19.66 -10.14 -5.53
CA LYS A 100 19.38 -9.19 -6.63
C LYS A 100 18.75 -7.91 -6.12
N LEU A 101 19.16 -6.80 -6.75
CA LEU A 101 18.50 -5.50 -6.68
C LEU A 101 18.38 -4.94 -8.10
N PRO A 102 17.35 -4.13 -8.40
CA PRO A 102 17.24 -3.45 -9.70
C PRO A 102 18.31 -2.36 -9.83
N ALA A 103 18.62 -1.99 -11.06
CA ALA A 103 19.55 -0.89 -11.34
C ALA A 103 18.96 0.47 -10.90
N VAL A 104 17.66 0.63 -11.01
CA VAL A 104 16.93 1.85 -10.62
C VAL A 104 15.90 1.51 -9.55
N MET A 105 16.02 2.13 -8.39
CA MET A 105 15.08 1.98 -7.27
C MET A 105 14.34 3.28 -7.00
N SER A 106 13.13 3.17 -6.47
CA SER A 106 12.39 4.27 -5.85
C SER A 106 12.24 4.01 -4.36
N TRP A 107 12.56 5.00 -3.54
CA TRP A 107 12.33 5.02 -2.11
C TRP A 107 11.25 6.03 -1.79
N ASP A 108 10.26 5.62 -1.01
CA ASP A 108 9.11 6.44 -0.66
C ASP A 108 8.59 6.09 0.73
N GLU A 109 7.66 6.88 1.23
CA GLU A 109 6.98 6.69 2.50
C GLU A 109 5.47 6.59 2.26
N PHE A 110 4.80 5.73 3.01
CA PHE A 110 3.35 5.73 3.00
C PHE A 110 2.77 5.56 4.41
N GLU A 111 1.62 6.18 4.62
CA GLU A 111 0.88 6.04 5.86
C GLU A 111 0.01 4.78 5.78
N PHE A 112 0.35 3.74 6.56
CA PHE A 112 -0.42 2.50 6.59
C PHE A 112 -1.48 2.51 7.68
N LYS A 113 -1.33 3.38 8.69
CA LYS A 113 -2.28 3.64 9.75
C LYS A 113 -2.11 5.08 10.20
N LYS A 114 -3.20 5.73 10.65
CA LYS A 114 -3.19 7.14 11.05
C LYS A 114 -2.01 7.48 11.97
N GLY A 115 -1.09 8.28 11.47
CA GLY A 115 0.13 8.70 12.16
C GLY A 115 1.29 7.68 12.14
N GLU A 116 1.12 6.51 11.51
CA GLU A 116 2.16 5.50 11.39
C GLU A 116 2.63 5.40 9.92
N LEU A 117 3.87 5.81 9.68
CA LEU A 117 4.50 5.79 8.37
C LEU A 117 5.39 4.55 8.22
N ALA A 118 5.35 3.94 7.05
CA ALA A 118 6.20 2.84 6.63
C ALA A 118 7.10 3.28 5.47
N PHE A 119 8.31 2.74 5.45
CA PHE A 119 9.22 2.90 4.33
C PHE A 119 8.91 1.87 3.25
N VAL A 120 8.95 2.28 2.00
CA VAL A 120 8.80 1.40 0.83
C VAL A 120 9.95 1.59 -0.13
N ALA A 121 10.49 0.48 -0.64
CA ALA A 121 11.41 0.47 -1.77
C ALA A 121 10.85 -0.40 -2.89
N GLN A 122 10.91 0.09 -4.11
CA GLN A 122 10.41 -0.59 -5.30
C GLN A 122 11.36 -0.43 -6.49
N ASN A 123 11.25 -1.34 -7.44
CA ASN A 123 11.87 -1.18 -8.74
C ASN A 123 11.16 -0.06 -9.50
N TYR A 124 11.88 0.96 -9.92
CA TYR A 124 11.32 2.13 -10.58
C TYR A 124 10.66 1.79 -11.93
N GLU A 125 11.24 0.87 -12.70
CA GLU A 125 10.76 0.52 -14.04
C GLU A 125 9.53 -0.39 -14.02
N THR A 126 9.54 -1.38 -13.12
CA THR A 126 8.49 -2.43 -13.09
C THR A 126 7.45 -2.22 -12.00
N ASN A 127 7.65 -1.24 -11.11
CA ASN A 127 6.85 -1.01 -9.91
C ASN A 127 6.75 -2.23 -8.98
N LYS A 128 7.66 -3.20 -9.14
CA LYS A 128 7.70 -4.36 -8.25
C LYS A 128 8.28 -3.97 -6.90
N LEU A 129 7.59 -4.36 -5.86
CA LEU A 129 8.00 -4.14 -4.50
C LEU A 129 9.29 -4.89 -4.19
N ILE A 130 10.27 -4.20 -3.59
CA ILE A 130 11.50 -4.77 -3.07
C ILE A 130 11.32 -5.07 -1.58
N THR A 131 10.86 -4.06 -0.82
CA THR A 131 10.60 -4.20 0.62
C THR A 131 9.61 -3.15 1.11
N ILE A 132 8.94 -3.50 2.21
CA ILE A 132 8.20 -2.57 3.08
C ILE A 132 8.75 -2.75 4.48
N LEU A 133 9.10 -1.65 5.15
CA LEU A 133 9.56 -1.64 6.53
C LEU A 133 8.56 -0.86 7.37
N ASP A 134 8.24 -1.35 8.54
CA ASP A 134 7.18 -0.85 9.43
C ASP A 134 7.47 0.52 10.08
N ASN A 135 8.62 1.11 9.77
CA ASN A 135 9.01 2.42 10.27
C ASN A 135 10.05 3.09 9.36
N LEU A 136 10.28 4.39 9.60
CA LEU A 136 11.21 5.23 8.83
C LEU A 136 12.61 5.34 9.45
N ARG A 137 12.93 4.54 10.47
CA ARG A 137 14.21 4.66 11.17
C ARG A 137 15.37 4.26 10.26
N GLN A 138 16.37 5.14 10.16
CA GLN A 138 17.60 4.89 9.38
C GLN A 138 18.26 3.56 9.75
N THR A 139 18.22 3.17 11.02
CA THR A 139 18.78 1.89 11.49
C THR A 139 18.04 0.69 10.91
N THR A 140 16.71 0.75 10.82
CA THR A 140 15.88 -0.31 10.22
C THR A 140 16.18 -0.45 8.74
N ILE A 141 16.17 0.67 8.01
CA ILE A 141 16.46 0.71 6.56
C ILE A 141 17.87 0.19 6.30
N ARG A 142 18.86 0.70 7.06
CA ARG A 142 20.25 0.26 6.96
C ARG A 142 20.40 -1.25 7.17
N ASN A 143 19.84 -1.77 8.25
CA ASN A 143 19.98 -3.18 8.60
C ASN A 143 19.29 -4.08 7.55
N HIS A 144 18.19 -3.64 6.96
CA HIS A 144 17.55 -4.36 5.87
C HIS A 144 18.47 -4.44 4.64
N PHE A 145 18.96 -3.30 4.15
CA PHE A 145 19.78 -3.29 2.93
C PHE A 145 21.19 -3.86 3.14
N LEU A 146 21.71 -3.90 4.37
CA LEU A 146 22.97 -4.60 4.67
C LEU A 146 22.87 -6.13 4.55
N LYS A 147 21.67 -6.71 4.52
CA LYS A 147 21.46 -8.12 4.19
C LYS A 147 21.87 -8.44 2.73
N TYR A 148 21.84 -7.45 1.85
CA TYR A 148 22.32 -7.60 0.48
C TYR A 148 23.86 -7.49 0.44
N PRO A 149 24.57 -8.44 -0.21
CA PRO A 149 26.01 -8.36 -0.39
C PRO A 149 26.43 -7.04 -1.07
N LEU A 150 27.62 -6.54 -0.74
CA LEU A 150 28.13 -5.28 -1.31
C LEU A 150 28.12 -5.31 -2.85
N LYS A 151 28.52 -6.42 -3.46
CA LYS A 151 28.51 -6.61 -4.93
C LYS A 151 27.12 -6.41 -5.55
N VAL A 152 26.05 -6.73 -4.82
CA VAL A 152 24.67 -6.52 -5.28
C VAL A 152 24.28 -5.06 -5.13
N ARG A 153 24.62 -4.42 -4.00
CA ARG A 153 24.35 -3.00 -3.75
C ARG A 153 25.12 -2.07 -4.70
N GLN A 154 26.31 -2.45 -5.11
CA GLN A 154 27.13 -1.71 -6.11
C GLN A 154 26.55 -1.72 -7.53
N LYS A 155 25.61 -2.62 -7.84
CA LYS A 155 24.94 -2.66 -9.14
C LYS A 155 23.80 -1.65 -9.27
N VAL A 156 23.33 -1.07 -8.15
CA VAL A 156 22.34 -0.02 -8.16
C VAL A 156 22.97 1.26 -8.71
N GLN A 157 22.34 1.83 -9.73
CA GLN A 157 22.83 3.00 -10.46
C GLN A 157 22.09 4.27 -10.06
N PHE A 158 20.77 4.17 -9.83
CA PHE A 158 19.94 5.31 -9.48
C PHE A 158 18.97 4.98 -8.35
N ILE A 159 18.78 5.95 -7.46
CA ILE A 159 17.76 5.87 -6.41
C ILE A 159 16.96 7.17 -6.45
N THR A 160 15.67 7.06 -6.82
CA THR A 160 14.74 8.19 -6.74
C THR A 160 14.15 8.24 -5.33
N MET A 161 14.06 9.42 -4.74
CA MET A 161 13.47 9.64 -3.42
C MET A 161 12.99 11.08 -3.25
N ASP A 162 12.25 11.32 -2.17
CA ASP A 162 11.89 12.67 -1.80
C ASP A 162 13.09 13.46 -1.22
N MET A 163 12.88 14.73 -0.91
CA MET A 163 13.93 15.61 -0.35
C MET A 163 14.20 15.35 1.14
N SER A 164 14.19 14.08 1.58
CA SER A 164 14.52 13.75 2.95
C SER A 164 16.02 13.89 3.23
N GLY A 165 16.40 14.85 4.04
CA GLY A 165 17.79 15.06 4.47
C GLY A 165 18.40 13.85 5.20
N ALA A 166 17.55 12.96 5.74
CA ALA A 166 17.95 11.76 6.45
C ALA A 166 18.30 10.60 5.50
N TYR A 167 17.60 10.47 4.37
CA TYR A 167 17.75 9.33 3.45
C TYR A 167 18.93 9.49 2.48
N ILE A 168 19.22 10.69 2.05
CA ILE A 168 20.30 10.95 1.09
C ILE A 168 21.66 10.45 1.61
N PRO A 169 22.13 10.82 2.83
CA PRO A 169 23.38 10.29 3.35
C PRO A 169 23.36 8.77 3.58
N LEU A 170 22.20 8.24 3.99
CA LEU A 170 22.03 6.81 4.20
C LEU A 170 22.16 6.03 2.88
N ALA A 171 21.46 6.46 1.83
CA ALA A 171 21.48 5.84 0.52
C ALA A 171 22.91 5.84 -0.08
N ARG A 172 23.63 6.96 0.01
CA ARG A 172 25.04 7.06 -0.46
C ARG A 172 25.96 6.07 0.25
N ARG A 173 25.76 5.84 1.56
CA ARG A 173 26.55 4.85 2.32
C ARG A 173 26.21 3.41 1.95
N LEU A 174 24.93 3.14 1.67
CA LEU A 174 24.46 1.78 1.34
C LEU A 174 24.77 1.39 -0.11
N PHE A 175 24.70 2.35 -1.02
CA PHE A 175 24.80 2.15 -2.47
C PHE A 175 25.89 3.09 -3.04
N PRO A 176 27.16 2.71 -2.92
CA PRO A 176 28.28 3.62 -3.21
C PRO A 176 28.34 4.10 -4.66
N ASN A 177 27.77 3.33 -5.59
CA ASN A 177 27.78 3.65 -7.02
C ASN A 177 26.48 4.31 -7.48
N ALA A 178 25.50 4.47 -6.58
CA ALA A 178 24.19 5.00 -6.95
C ALA A 178 24.17 6.53 -6.95
N GLU A 179 23.62 7.11 -8.00
CA GLU A 179 23.25 8.51 -8.07
C GLU A 179 21.86 8.72 -7.44
N ILE A 180 21.74 9.75 -6.60
CA ILE A 180 20.48 10.08 -5.93
C ILE A 180 19.73 11.11 -6.74
N ILE A 181 18.53 10.77 -7.16
CA ILE A 181 17.62 11.63 -7.94
C ILE A 181 16.46 12.04 -7.05
N ILE A 182 16.29 13.34 -6.89
CA ILE A 182 15.16 13.89 -6.13
C ILE A 182 13.90 13.86 -6.98
N ASP A 183 12.80 13.35 -6.42
CA ASP A 183 11.52 13.31 -7.12
C ASP A 183 10.99 14.74 -7.36
N ARG A 184 10.77 15.03 -8.64
CA ARG A 184 10.25 16.32 -9.10
C ARG A 184 8.89 16.68 -8.48
N PHE A 185 8.04 15.68 -8.20
CA PHE A 185 6.74 15.92 -7.59
C PHE A 185 6.88 16.59 -6.22
N HIS A 186 7.78 16.08 -5.38
CA HIS A 186 8.03 16.64 -4.05
C HIS A 186 8.63 18.05 -4.12
N ILE A 187 9.51 18.32 -5.09
CA ILE A 187 10.04 19.67 -5.33
C ILE A 187 8.91 20.65 -5.65
N ILE A 188 8.05 20.31 -6.61
CA ILE A 188 6.91 21.14 -7.00
C ILE A 188 5.95 21.34 -5.83
N GLN A 189 5.70 20.30 -5.04
CA GLN A 189 4.83 20.36 -3.85
C GLN A 189 5.40 21.32 -2.79
N HIS A 190 6.72 21.27 -2.53
CA HIS A 190 7.38 22.19 -1.61
C HIS A 190 7.31 23.64 -2.10
N LEU A 191 7.59 23.89 -3.37
CA LEU A 191 7.44 25.21 -3.99
C LEU A 191 6.00 25.71 -3.87
N GLY A 192 5.01 24.86 -4.18
CA GLY A 192 3.59 25.20 -4.04
C GLY A 192 3.20 25.57 -2.60
N ARG A 193 3.69 24.82 -1.61
CA ARG A 193 3.46 25.14 -0.18
C ARG A 193 4.10 26.46 0.22
N ALA A 194 5.34 26.71 -0.19
CA ALA A 194 6.04 27.98 0.08
C ALA A 194 5.28 29.15 -0.53
N PHE A 195 4.87 29.01 -1.79
CA PHE A 195 4.09 30.02 -2.49
C PHE A 195 2.74 30.33 -1.81
N LEU A 196 2.01 29.27 -1.41
CA LEU A 196 0.76 29.44 -0.65
C LEU A 196 0.97 30.16 0.67
N LYS A 197 2.04 29.83 1.40
CA LYS A 197 2.38 30.51 2.65
C LYS A 197 2.64 31.99 2.45
N THR A 198 3.42 32.36 1.43
CA THR A 198 3.69 33.74 1.04
C THR A 198 2.40 34.47 0.66
N ARG A 199 1.57 33.86 -0.19
CA ARG A 199 0.27 34.42 -0.58
C ARG A 199 -0.61 34.72 0.64
N ILE A 200 -0.68 33.81 1.60
CA ILE A 200 -1.50 33.99 2.81
C ILE A 200 -0.92 35.12 3.67
N ALA A 201 0.42 35.19 3.81
CA ALA A 201 1.08 36.27 4.55
C ALA A 201 0.79 37.64 3.95
N ILE A 202 0.86 37.77 2.63
CA ILE A 202 0.52 39.00 1.91
C ILE A 202 -0.98 39.31 2.05
N MET A 203 -1.85 38.32 1.85
CA MET A 203 -3.30 38.48 1.97
C MET A 203 -3.71 39.05 3.33
N ASN A 204 -3.07 38.61 4.41
CA ASN A 204 -3.40 39.03 5.77
C ASN A 204 -2.93 40.47 6.10
N GLN A 205 -2.19 41.13 5.22
CA GLN A 205 -1.83 42.54 5.34
C GLN A 205 -2.94 43.48 4.85
N PHE A 206 -3.91 42.97 4.12
CA PHE A 206 -5.02 43.73 3.57
C PHE A 206 -6.29 43.61 4.45
N ASP A 207 -7.15 44.61 4.39
CA ASP A 207 -8.48 44.52 4.98
C ASP A 207 -9.30 43.41 4.34
N LYS A 208 -10.05 42.66 5.14
CA LYS A 208 -10.82 41.48 4.68
C LYS A 208 -11.87 41.79 3.63
N LYS A 209 -12.34 43.05 3.56
CA LYS A 209 -13.33 43.50 2.58
C LYS A 209 -12.69 44.10 1.32
N SER A 210 -11.38 44.34 1.32
CA SER A 210 -10.66 44.90 0.19
C SER A 210 -10.60 43.95 -1.02
N LEU A 211 -10.52 44.54 -2.21
CA LEU A 211 -10.35 43.78 -3.47
C LEU A 211 -9.13 42.88 -3.46
N PRO A 212 -7.90 43.37 -3.05
CA PRO A 212 -6.72 42.52 -2.99
C PRO A 212 -6.90 41.29 -2.08
N TYR A 213 -7.52 41.46 -0.89
CA TYR A 213 -7.78 40.34 0.00
C TYR A 213 -8.70 39.30 -0.67
N GLN A 214 -9.80 39.77 -1.30
CA GLN A 214 -10.76 38.92 -1.95
C GLN A 214 -10.17 38.18 -3.17
N ALA A 215 -9.34 38.86 -3.95
CA ALA A 215 -8.62 38.26 -5.08
C ALA A 215 -7.67 37.15 -4.60
N LEU A 216 -6.80 37.46 -3.65
CA LEU A 216 -5.84 36.50 -3.08
C LEU A 216 -6.52 35.30 -2.39
N LYS A 217 -7.69 35.51 -1.77
CA LYS A 217 -8.43 34.45 -1.09
C LYS A 217 -9.18 33.52 -2.05
N ASN A 218 -9.93 34.09 -2.96
CA ASN A 218 -10.92 33.33 -3.75
C ASN A 218 -10.36 32.85 -5.10
N HIS A 219 -9.37 33.58 -5.64
CA HIS A 219 -8.74 33.25 -6.92
C HIS A 219 -7.31 32.69 -6.75
N TRP A 220 -7.00 32.09 -5.60
CA TRP A 220 -5.68 31.61 -5.24
C TRP A 220 -5.02 30.69 -6.28
N ARG A 221 -5.82 29.95 -7.05
CA ARG A 221 -5.32 29.07 -8.14
C ARG A 221 -4.71 29.84 -9.30
N LEU A 222 -5.12 31.08 -9.54
CA LEU A 222 -4.55 31.92 -10.60
C LEU A 222 -3.13 32.34 -10.23
N PHE A 223 -2.88 32.62 -8.95
CA PHE A 223 -1.56 33.00 -8.45
C PHE A 223 -0.55 31.84 -8.47
N GLN A 224 -0.98 30.60 -8.72
CA GLN A 224 -0.10 29.44 -8.86
C GLN A 224 0.24 29.12 -10.33
N LYS A 225 -0.35 29.81 -11.26
CA LYS A 225 -0.09 29.61 -12.70
C LYS A 225 1.05 30.52 -13.17
N ASP A 226 1.71 30.09 -14.23
CA ASP A 226 2.64 30.96 -14.95
C ASP A 226 1.86 32.18 -15.50
N SER A 227 2.26 33.38 -15.12
CA SER A 227 1.58 34.63 -15.53
C SER A 227 1.46 34.76 -17.04
N ARG A 228 2.45 34.25 -17.79
CA ARG A 228 2.46 34.27 -19.26
C ARG A 228 1.41 33.33 -19.88
N LYS A 229 0.87 32.40 -19.10
CA LYS A 229 -0.15 31.43 -19.54
C LYS A 229 -1.54 31.77 -19.01
N LEU A 230 -1.71 32.91 -18.34
CA LEU A 230 -3.01 33.36 -17.89
C LEU A 230 -3.85 33.81 -19.10
N SER A 231 -5.12 33.37 -19.12
CA SER A 231 -6.06 33.76 -20.18
C SER A 231 -6.39 35.25 -20.09
N LEU A 232 -6.52 35.88 -21.23
CA LEU A 232 -7.04 37.25 -21.40
C LEU A 232 -8.56 37.27 -21.60
N ASN A 233 -9.22 36.09 -21.64
CA ASN A 233 -10.67 36.04 -21.82
C ASN A 233 -11.36 36.51 -20.52
N PRO A 234 -12.25 37.51 -20.62
CA PRO A 234 -12.94 38.04 -19.45
C PRO A 234 -13.94 37.02 -18.88
N PHE A 235 -14.09 37.01 -17.58
CA PHE A 235 -15.11 36.28 -16.86
C PHE A 235 -15.70 37.14 -15.74
N TYR A 236 -16.97 36.94 -15.42
CA TYR A 236 -17.58 37.62 -14.28
C TYR A 236 -17.22 36.95 -12.97
N SER A 237 -16.52 37.65 -12.11
CA SER A 237 -16.17 37.20 -10.76
C SER A 237 -17.27 37.62 -9.78
N LYS A 238 -18.11 36.70 -9.32
CA LYS A 238 -19.10 36.96 -8.29
C LYS A 238 -18.50 37.51 -6.98
N THR A 239 -17.28 37.11 -6.67
CA THR A 239 -16.59 37.49 -5.43
C THR A 239 -16.07 38.94 -5.47
N LEU A 240 -15.58 39.35 -6.63
CA LEU A 240 -15.10 40.72 -6.84
C LEU A 240 -16.20 41.64 -7.39
N ASN A 241 -17.34 41.08 -7.74
CA ASN A 241 -18.48 41.78 -8.39
C ASN A 241 -18.08 42.59 -9.63
N GLN A 242 -17.16 42.03 -10.42
CA GLN A 242 -16.58 42.68 -11.61
C GLN A 242 -16.32 41.65 -12.70
N THR A 243 -16.31 42.14 -13.96
CA THR A 243 -15.84 41.37 -15.12
C THR A 243 -14.37 41.66 -15.31
N LEU A 244 -13.53 40.64 -15.14
CA LEU A 244 -12.08 40.71 -15.17
C LEU A 244 -11.52 39.53 -15.96
N CYS A 245 -10.37 39.67 -16.60
CA CYS A 245 -9.65 38.51 -17.09
C CYS A 245 -8.72 37.91 -15.97
N PRO A 246 -8.31 36.64 -16.07
CA PRO A 246 -7.38 36.02 -15.13
C PRO A 246 -6.09 36.81 -14.90
N HIS A 247 -5.59 37.50 -15.93
CA HIS A 247 -4.41 38.34 -15.85
C HIS A 247 -4.66 39.57 -14.95
N GLU A 248 -5.78 40.26 -15.12
CA GLU A 248 -6.15 41.44 -14.29
C GLU A 248 -6.33 41.04 -12.81
N VAL A 249 -6.93 39.89 -12.53
CA VAL A 249 -7.09 39.40 -11.12
C VAL A 249 -5.75 39.27 -10.40
N VAL A 250 -4.67 38.96 -11.12
CA VAL A 250 -3.33 38.79 -10.55
C VAL A 250 -2.57 40.11 -10.43
N THR A 251 -2.96 41.10 -11.16
CA THR A 251 -2.32 42.44 -11.18
C THR A 251 -3.00 43.50 -10.30
N VAL A 252 -4.21 43.20 -9.77
CA VAL A 252 -4.92 44.01 -8.78
C VAL A 252 -4.23 43.92 -7.42
#